data_1a4ab704f5fa7e68f7cc821d0c789c5e
#
_entry.id   1a4ab704f5fa7e68f7cc821d0c789c5e
#
_cell.length_a   1.000
_cell.length_b   1.000
_cell.length_c   1.000
_cell.angle_alpha   90.00
_cell.angle_beta   90.00
_cell.angle_gamma   90.00
#
_symmetry.space_group_name_H-M   'P 1'
#
loop_
_entity.id
_entity.type
_entity.pdbx_description
1 polymer ?
#
loop_
_entity_poly.entity_id
_entity_poly.type
_entity_poly.pdbx_seq_one_letter_code
_entity_poly.pdbx_strand_id
1 'polypeptide(L)'
;MLHPQLKGTPYLAQFRKSMKKFNTDMDNSFSVVGHSRPYTFARLNNDIIVLLSSLGVSNENLLAKQQEYFDWVAGAADDPMKAVDFLSSLDQFPLAERALLDGIDNPDVRKKIQSLQNAEVSKAKDDRTGRFKSRMIIHKSRRLYGVCDPYQVLNEGEVHIRITTARKGPSTPIHGDVIIVRNPCLHPGMSGIMLSPLC
;
A
#
# COMPACT_ATOMS: atom_id res chain seq x y z
N MET A 1 -8.12 -0.41 -16.05
CA MET A 1 -8.17 0.86 -15.31
C MET A 1 -9.45 1.55 -15.69
N LEU A 2 -10.29 1.94 -14.72
CA LEU A 2 -11.51 2.72 -14.95
C LEU A 2 -11.15 4.19 -14.84
N HIS A 3 -11.34 4.94 -15.89
CA HIS A 3 -11.11 6.38 -15.90
C HIS A 3 -12.46 7.07 -15.68
N PRO A 4 -12.66 7.84 -14.58
CA PRO A 4 -13.87 8.62 -14.42
C PRO A 4 -13.86 9.75 -15.46
N GLN A 5 -14.74 9.68 -16.41
CA GLN A 5 -15.00 10.81 -17.31
C GLN A 5 -16.02 11.78 -16.68
N LEU A 6 -16.11 12.97 -17.23
CA LEU A 6 -16.99 14.05 -16.79
C LEU A 6 -18.41 13.57 -16.48
N LYS A 7 -19.09 14.25 -15.55
CA LYS A 7 -20.46 13.97 -15.11
C LYS A 7 -21.38 13.64 -16.30
N GLY A 8 -21.95 12.41 -16.32
CA GLY A 8 -22.88 11.96 -17.33
C GLY A 8 -22.29 11.05 -18.42
N THR A 9 -20.98 10.79 -18.43
CA THR A 9 -20.36 9.83 -19.36
C THR A 9 -20.11 8.48 -18.71
N PRO A 10 -20.26 7.36 -19.44
CA PRO A 10 -19.97 6.04 -18.91
C PRO A 10 -18.46 5.90 -18.61
N TYR A 11 -18.14 5.09 -17.62
CA TYR A 11 -16.75 4.75 -17.33
C TYR A 11 -16.10 4.04 -18.51
N LEU A 12 -14.91 4.49 -18.91
CA LEU A 12 -14.11 3.83 -19.94
C LEU A 12 -13.14 2.85 -19.30
N ALA A 13 -13.26 1.58 -19.68
CA ALA A 13 -12.28 0.56 -19.31
C ALA A 13 -11.22 0.46 -20.41
N GLN A 14 -9.95 0.75 -20.07
CA GLN A 14 -8.83 0.59 -20.98
C GLN A 14 -8.15 -0.74 -20.78
N PHE A 15 -8.06 -1.54 -21.83
CA PHE A 15 -7.39 -2.83 -21.84
C PHE A 15 -6.06 -2.74 -22.60
N ARG A 16 -5.05 -3.46 -22.12
CA ARG A 16 -3.81 -3.64 -22.89
C ARG A 16 -4.12 -4.37 -24.20
N LYS A 17 -3.35 -4.09 -25.27
CA LYS A 17 -3.49 -4.78 -26.55
C LYS A 17 -3.47 -6.32 -26.41
N SER A 18 -2.61 -6.84 -25.51
CA SER A 18 -2.53 -8.27 -25.19
C SER A 18 -3.79 -8.86 -24.58
N MET A 19 -4.65 -8.04 -23.96
CA MET A 19 -5.91 -8.47 -23.36
C MET A 19 -7.06 -8.54 -24.37
N LYS A 20 -6.93 -7.88 -25.54
CA LYS A 20 -7.97 -7.89 -26.59
C LYS A 20 -8.28 -9.29 -27.13
N LYS A 21 -7.32 -10.22 -27.02
CA LYS A 21 -7.54 -11.63 -27.43
C LYS A 21 -8.59 -12.36 -26.58
N PHE A 22 -8.93 -11.86 -25.40
CA PHE A 22 -9.95 -12.40 -24.51
C PHE A 22 -11.32 -11.77 -24.71
N ASN A 23 -11.45 -10.84 -25.64
CA ASN A 23 -12.71 -10.16 -25.97
C ASN A 23 -13.54 -11.01 -26.92
N THR A 24 -13.72 -12.29 -26.59
CA THR A 24 -14.49 -13.27 -27.39
C THR A 24 -15.84 -13.60 -26.76
N ASP A 25 -16.11 -13.11 -25.55
CA ASP A 25 -17.36 -13.39 -24.86
C ASP A 25 -18.49 -12.51 -25.38
N MET A 26 -19.58 -13.17 -25.72
CA MET A 26 -20.80 -12.55 -26.27
C MET A 26 -21.46 -11.57 -25.31
N ASP A 27 -21.22 -11.73 -24.02
CA ASP A 27 -21.90 -10.96 -22.96
C ASP A 27 -21.25 -9.59 -22.66
N ASN A 28 -20.10 -9.26 -23.25
CA ASN A 28 -19.37 -8.01 -23.04
C ASN A 28 -19.28 -7.58 -21.55
N SER A 29 -19.37 -8.54 -20.63
CA SER A 29 -19.33 -8.30 -19.19
C SER A 29 -17.92 -8.50 -18.65
N PHE A 30 -17.53 -7.72 -17.64
CA PHE A 30 -16.30 -7.91 -16.90
C PHE A 30 -16.53 -7.68 -15.41
N SER A 31 -15.78 -8.42 -14.59
CA SER A 31 -15.81 -8.26 -13.15
C SER A 31 -14.60 -7.47 -12.65
N VAL A 32 -14.86 -6.40 -11.89
CA VAL A 32 -13.80 -5.64 -11.23
C VAL A 32 -13.47 -6.31 -9.91
N VAL A 33 -12.34 -7.05 -9.87
CA VAL A 33 -11.89 -7.79 -8.68
C VAL A 33 -11.06 -6.94 -7.71
N GLY A 34 -10.61 -5.76 -8.12
CA GLY A 34 -9.83 -4.87 -7.28
C GLY A 34 -9.52 -3.54 -7.95
N HIS A 35 -9.08 -2.59 -7.14
CA HIS A 35 -8.68 -1.26 -7.60
C HIS A 35 -7.49 -0.75 -6.79
N SER A 36 -6.77 0.24 -7.32
CA SER A 36 -5.71 0.94 -6.60
C SER A 36 -6.30 1.86 -5.53
N ARG A 37 -5.66 1.88 -4.37
CA ARG A 37 -5.96 2.79 -3.27
C ARG A 37 -4.71 3.65 -3.02
N PRO A 38 -4.66 4.87 -3.56
CA PRO A 38 -3.45 5.73 -3.50
C PRO A 38 -3.02 6.14 -2.09
N TYR A 39 -3.85 5.90 -1.08
CA TYR A 39 -3.58 6.14 0.34
C TYR A 39 -3.06 4.89 1.08
N THR A 40 -3.07 3.70 0.44
CA THR A 40 -2.63 2.45 1.09
C THR A 40 -1.11 2.35 1.10
N PHE A 41 -0.55 2.16 2.28
CA PHE A 41 0.89 1.94 2.46
C PHE A 41 1.36 0.61 1.86
N ALA A 42 2.60 0.58 1.39
CA ALA A 42 3.25 -0.66 1.02
C ALA A 42 3.80 -1.37 2.28
N ARG A 43 4.02 -2.66 2.13
CA ARG A 43 4.62 -3.50 3.17
C ARG A 43 5.88 -4.15 2.61
N LEU A 44 6.95 -4.14 3.40
CA LEU A 44 8.10 -4.99 3.11
C LEU A 44 7.74 -6.45 3.39
N ASN A 45 8.22 -7.33 2.52
CA ASN A 45 8.19 -8.78 2.71
C ASN A 45 9.63 -9.31 2.80
N ASN A 46 9.78 -10.61 3.07
CA ASN A 46 11.10 -11.24 3.21
C ASN A 46 11.96 -11.07 1.96
N ASP A 47 11.37 -11.19 0.76
CA ASP A 47 12.12 -11.12 -0.50
C ASP A 47 12.70 -9.72 -0.71
N ILE A 48 11.90 -8.68 -0.45
CA ILE A 48 12.36 -7.29 -0.54
C ILE A 48 13.44 -7.00 0.52
N ILE A 49 13.31 -7.55 1.74
CA ILE A 49 14.31 -7.35 2.80
C ILE A 49 15.65 -7.97 2.41
N VAL A 50 15.63 -9.20 1.90
CA VAL A 50 16.85 -9.87 1.40
C VAL A 50 17.48 -9.07 0.27
N LEU A 51 16.65 -8.55 -0.65
CA LEU A 51 17.12 -7.71 -1.75
C LEU A 51 17.76 -6.41 -1.23
N LEU A 52 17.09 -5.70 -0.31
CA LEU A 52 17.63 -4.46 0.28
C LEU A 52 18.95 -4.72 1.01
N SER A 53 19.05 -5.81 1.77
CA SER A 53 20.30 -6.21 2.43
C SER A 53 21.41 -6.50 1.41
N SER A 54 21.11 -7.18 0.31
CA SER A 54 22.07 -7.46 -0.75
C SER A 54 22.52 -6.20 -1.51
N LEU A 55 21.70 -5.15 -1.50
CA LEU A 55 22.00 -3.84 -2.07
C LEU A 55 22.72 -2.89 -1.10
N GLY A 56 23.12 -3.38 0.08
CA GLY A 56 23.93 -2.64 1.05
C GLY A 56 23.14 -1.91 2.14
N VAL A 57 21.83 -2.13 2.26
CA VAL A 57 21.08 -1.63 3.42
C VAL A 57 21.47 -2.47 4.64
N SER A 58 21.97 -1.81 5.69
CA SER A 58 22.45 -2.51 6.87
C SER A 58 21.32 -3.23 7.63
N ASN A 59 21.66 -4.35 8.26
CA ASN A 59 20.68 -5.11 9.05
C ASN A 59 20.17 -4.31 10.24
N GLU A 60 20.99 -3.45 10.82
CA GLU A 60 20.60 -2.56 11.92
C GLU A 60 19.48 -1.62 11.50
N ASN A 61 19.58 -1.04 10.28
CA ASN A 61 18.53 -0.18 9.73
C ASN A 61 17.22 -0.94 9.47
N LEU A 62 17.31 -2.17 8.99
CA LEU A 62 16.15 -3.04 8.76
C LEU A 62 15.48 -3.44 10.08
N LEU A 63 16.28 -3.80 11.10
CA LEU A 63 15.78 -4.11 12.44
C LEU A 63 15.17 -2.89 13.12
N ALA A 64 15.79 -1.72 13.00
CA ALA A 64 15.24 -0.48 13.52
C ALA A 64 13.85 -0.19 12.91
N LYS A 65 13.69 -0.38 11.59
CA LYS A 65 12.38 -0.24 10.94
C LYS A 65 11.35 -1.28 11.38
N GLN A 66 11.79 -2.49 11.69
CA GLN A 66 10.93 -3.52 12.26
C GLN A 66 10.47 -3.16 13.66
N GLN A 67 11.37 -2.67 14.51
CA GLN A 67 11.03 -2.23 15.86
C GLN A 67 10.05 -1.04 15.82
N GLU A 68 10.32 -0.04 14.98
CA GLU A 68 9.43 1.11 14.76
C GLU A 68 8.00 0.67 14.37
N TYR A 69 7.89 -0.36 13.53
CA TYR A 69 6.59 -0.93 13.17
C TYR A 69 5.90 -1.63 14.35
N PHE A 70 6.61 -2.42 15.13
CA PHE A 70 6.02 -3.09 16.28
C PHE A 70 5.64 -2.11 17.39
N ASP A 71 6.43 -1.08 17.61
CA ASP A 71 6.12 -0.01 18.58
C ASP A 71 4.87 0.76 18.14
N TRP A 72 4.73 1.04 16.85
CA TRP A 72 3.53 1.64 16.29
C TRP A 72 2.29 0.74 16.47
N VAL A 73 2.40 -0.57 16.22
CA VAL A 73 1.31 -1.52 16.46
C VAL A 73 0.97 -1.61 17.96
N ALA A 74 1.97 -1.71 18.82
CA ALA A 74 1.78 -1.80 20.28
C ALA A 74 1.12 -0.55 20.85
N GLY A 75 1.56 0.62 20.39
CA GLY A 75 1.05 1.92 20.85
C GLY A 75 -0.35 2.29 20.34
N ALA A 76 -0.97 1.46 19.50
CA ALA A 76 -2.27 1.79 18.90
C ALA A 76 -3.43 1.90 19.91
N ALA A 77 -3.29 1.34 21.11
CA ALA A 77 -4.30 1.44 22.17
C ALA A 77 -3.99 2.50 23.23
N ASP A 78 -2.92 3.29 23.05
CA ASP A 78 -2.47 4.27 24.05
C ASP A 78 -3.11 5.65 23.86
N ASP A 79 -3.47 5.96 22.61
CA ASP A 79 -3.94 7.29 22.23
C ASP A 79 -5.00 7.19 21.11
N PRO A 80 -6.09 7.98 21.16
CA PRO A 80 -7.14 7.95 20.15
C PRO A 80 -6.65 8.18 18.71
N MET A 81 -5.68 9.07 18.50
CA MET A 81 -5.15 9.36 17.16
C MET A 81 -4.29 8.23 16.64
N LYS A 82 -3.50 7.59 17.51
CA LYS A 82 -2.74 6.37 17.16
C LYS A 82 -3.69 5.22 16.82
N ALA A 83 -4.79 5.08 17.58
CA ALA A 83 -5.83 4.09 17.28
C ALA A 83 -6.45 4.33 15.90
N VAL A 84 -6.81 5.57 15.58
CA VAL A 84 -7.39 5.93 14.28
C VAL A 84 -6.42 5.65 13.14
N ASP A 85 -5.16 6.00 13.28
CA ASP A 85 -4.12 5.75 12.28
C ASP A 85 -3.94 4.24 12.05
N PHE A 86 -3.78 3.47 13.12
CA PHE A 86 -3.68 2.01 13.05
C PHE A 86 -4.89 1.36 12.40
N LEU A 87 -6.10 1.69 12.87
CA LEU A 87 -7.35 1.12 12.37
C LEU A 87 -7.62 1.51 10.91
N SER A 88 -7.32 2.75 10.53
CA SER A 88 -7.44 3.24 9.16
C SER A 88 -6.49 2.50 8.22
N SER A 89 -5.27 2.18 8.67
CA SER A 89 -4.30 1.39 7.92
C SER A 89 -4.76 -0.04 7.61
N LEU A 90 -5.68 -0.55 8.43
CA LEU A 90 -6.32 -1.86 8.29
C LEU A 90 -7.70 -1.81 7.61
N ASP A 91 -8.10 -0.66 7.07
CA ASP A 91 -9.45 -0.42 6.51
C ASP A 91 -10.60 -0.60 7.54
N GLN A 92 -10.33 -0.48 8.85
CA GLN A 92 -11.29 -0.61 9.95
C GLN A 92 -11.93 0.74 10.30
N PHE A 93 -12.43 1.46 9.30
CA PHE A 93 -12.99 2.81 9.46
C PHE A 93 -14.14 2.90 10.47
N PRO A 94 -15.11 1.95 10.52
CA PRO A 94 -16.19 2.04 11.51
C PRO A 94 -15.68 1.92 12.95
N LEU A 95 -14.62 1.13 13.18
CA LEU A 95 -14.00 1.00 14.49
C LEU A 95 -13.15 2.22 14.84
N ALA A 96 -12.49 2.83 13.83
CA ALA A 96 -11.76 4.09 14.01
C ALA A 96 -12.70 5.23 14.40
N GLU A 97 -13.88 5.32 13.78
CA GLU A 97 -14.92 6.28 14.17
C GLU A 97 -15.42 6.03 15.60
N ARG A 98 -15.69 4.78 15.96
CA ARG A 98 -16.06 4.44 17.33
C ARG A 98 -14.98 4.75 18.36
N ALA A 99 -13.71 4.55 18.01
CA ALA A 99 -12.60 4.91 18.90
C ALA A 99 -12.54 6.42 19.20
N LEU A 100 -13.00 7.26 18.27
CA LEU A 100 -13.14 8.71 18.49
C LEU A 100 -14.39 9.09 19.29
N LEU A 101 -15.51 8.44 19.04
CA LEU A 101 -16.81 8.78 19.66
C LEU A 101 -16.98 8.17 21.06
N ASP A 102 -16.69 6.88 21.19
CA ASP A 102 -16.87 6.12 22.43
C ASP A 102 -15.63 6.16 23.31
N GLY A 103 -14.49 6.57 22.75
CA GLY A 103 -13.18 6.55 23.39
C GLY A 103 -12.49 5.18 23.33
N ILE A 104 -11.16 5.22 23.44
CA ILE A 104 -10.31 4.01 23.47
C ILE A 104 -10.41 3.23 24.79
N ASP A 105 -10.90 3.88 25.85
CA ASP A 105 -11.11 3.25 27.16
C ASP A 105 -12.38 2.44 27.22
N ASN A 106 -13.27 2.59 26.22
CA ASN A 106 -14.45 1.72 26.11
C ASN A 106 -13.99 0.25 25.98
N PRO A 107 -14.46 -0.65 26.85
CA PRO A 107 -13.99 -2.04 26.89
C PRO A 107 -14.12 -2.79 25.56
N ASP A 108 -15.21 -2.56 24.84
CA ASP A 108 -15.48 -3.21 23.56
C ASP A 108 -14.55 -2.69 22.46
N VAL A 109 -14.30 -1.38 22.44
CA VAL A 109 -13.37 -0.74 21.49
C VAL A 109 -11.96 -1.25 21.77
N ARG A 110 -11.52 -1.18 23.03
CA ARG A 110 -10.18 -1.62 23.45
C ARG A 110 -9.93 -3.07 23.13
N LYS A 111 -10.88 -3.96 23.44
CA LYS A 111 -10.80 -5.39 23.12
C LYS A 111 -10.64 -5.65 21.62
N LYS A 112 -11.37 -4.91 20.78
CA LYS A 112 -11.25 -5.03 19.32
C LYS A 112 -9.91 -4.52 18.80
N ILE A 113 -9.40 -3.41 19.32
CA ILE A 113 -8.07 -2.90 18.97
C ILE A 113 -7.02 -3.94 19.33
N GLN A 114 -7.03 -4.47 20.55
CA GLN A 114 -6.09 -5.50 21.00
C GLN A 114 -6.16 -6.79 20.16
N SER A 115 -7.37 -7.20 19.78
CA SER A 115 -7.54 -8.34 18.87
C SER A 115 -6.87 -8.09 17.50
N LEU A 116 -6.99 -6.89 16.97
CA LEU A 116 -6.35 -6.52 15.69
C LEU A 116 -4.83 -6.39 15.83
N GLN A 117 -4.33 -5.84 16.94
CA GLN A 117 -2.89 -5.81 17.27
C GLN A 117 -2.32 -7.22 17.28
N ASN A 118 -2.95 -8.14 18.02
CA ASN A 118 -2.54 -9.54 18.10
C ASN A 118 -2.60 -10.22 16.72
N ALA A 119 -3.62 -9.93 15.91
CA ALA A 119 -3.73 -10.46 14.56
C ALA A 119 -2.61 -9.94 13.64
N GLU A 120 -2.21 -8.66 13.76
CA GLU A 120 -1.10 -8.10 12.97
C GLU A 120 0.25 -8.72 13.40
N VAL A 121 0.49 -8.89 14.70
CA VAL A 121 1.70 -9.55 15.20
C VAL A 121 1.73 -11.02 14.77
N SER A 122 0.59 -11.73 14.87
CA SER A 122 0.48 -13.13 14.46
C SER A 122 0.74 -13.35 12.96
N LYS A 123 0.36 -12.38 12.11
CA LYS A 123 0.66 -12.45 10.67
C LYS A 123 2.17 -12.38 10.37
N ALA A 124 2.99 -11.91 11.29
CA ALA A 124 4.44 -11.94 11.16
C ALA A 124 5.02 -13.36 11.30
N LYS A 125 4.27 -14.29 11.89
CA LYS A 125 4.66 -15.70 12.04
C LYS A 125 4.11 -16.53 10.87
N ASP A 126 4.97 -17.32 10.24
CA ASP A 126 4.53 -18.30 9.25
C ASP A 126 4.27 -19.65 9.94
N ASP A 127 3.00 -19.97 10.15
CA ASP A 127 2.59 -21.21 10.83
C ASP A 127 2.96 -22.48 10.05
N ARG A 128 3.17 -22.39 8.72
CA ARG A 128 3.53 -23.55 7.89
C ARG A 128 5.01 -23.91 7.99
N THR A 129 5.86 -22.90 8.06
CA THR A 129 7.32 -23.10 8.05
C THR A 129 7.98 -22.76 9.38
N GLY A 130 7.23 -22.22 10.34
CA GLY A 130 7.76 -21.70 11.59
C GLY A 130 8.67 -20.48 11.42
N ARG A 131 8.78 -19.96 10.19
CA ARG A 131 9.65 -18.82 9.87
C ARG A 131 8.91 -17.50 10.10
N PHE A 132 9.68 -16.50 10.46
CA PHE A 132 9.16 -15.14 10.62
C PHE A 132 8.86 -14.53 9.24
N LYS A 133 7.65 -14.03 9.06
CA LYS A 133 7.27 -13.23 7.88
C LYS A 133 7.40 -11.76 8.21
N SER A 134 8.39 -11.11 7.64
CA SER A 134 8.48 -9.66 7.73
C SER A 134 7.35 -9.02 6.92
N ARG A 135 6.46 -8.33 7.62
CA ARG A 135 5.33 -7.59 7.01
C ARG A 135 5.27 -6.19 7.59
N MET A 136 6.35 -5.45 7.43
CA MET A 136 6.46 -4.10 7.96
C MET A 136 5.78 -3.09 7.06
N ILE A 137 4.95 -2.22 7.61
CA ILE A 137 4.44 -1.03 6.92
C ILE A 137 5.58 -0.01 6.82
N ILE A 138 5.72 0.58 5.65
CA ILE A 138 6.59 1.74 5.44
C ILE A 138 5.70 2.94 5.18
N HIS A 139 5.64 3.88 6.11
CA HIS A 139 4.75 5.04 6.04
C HIS A 139 5.05 5.96 4.85
N LYS A 140 6.32 6.10 4.45
CA LYS A 140 6.73 6.83 3.23
C LYS A 140 6.66 5.96 1.97
N SER A 141 5.64 5.12 1.86
CA SER A 141 5.46 4.24 0.70
C SER A 141 4.01 4.19 0.27
N ARG A 142 3.77 3.73 -0.96
CA ARG A 142 2.42 3.48 -1.47
C ARG A 142 2.42 2.25 -2.35
N ARG A 143 1.29 1.54 -2.33
CA ARG A 143 1.03 0.45 -3.25
C ARG A 143 0.11 0.94 -4.36
N LEU A 144 0.67 1.07 -5.55
CA LEU A 144 -0.01 1.64 -6.70
C LEU A 144 -0.02 0.65 -7.87
N TYR A 145 -0.97 0.78 -8.77
CA TYR A 145 -0.93 0.16 -10.09
C TYR A 145 -0.22 1.10 -11.06
N GLY A 146 0.84 0.58 -11.68
CA GLY A 146 1.55 1.29 -12.74
C GLY A 146 0.84 1.15 -14.08
N VAL A 147 0.89 2.20 -14.87
CA VAL A 147 0.43 2.24 -16.27
C VAL A 147 1.52 2.82 -17.13
N CYS A 148 1.55 2.43 -18.40
CA CYS A 148 2.45 3.06 -19.35
C CYS A 148 2.03 4.52 -19.55
N ASP A 149 3.01 5.40 -19.77
CA ASP A 149 2.77 6.80 -20.10
C ASP A 149 2.02 6.88 -21.45
N PRO A 150 0.75 7.32 -21.46
CA PRO A 150 -0.03 7.40 -22.69
C PRO A 150 0.36 8.58 -23.58
N TYR A 151 1.04 9.58 -23.01
CA TYR A 151 1.42 10.80 -23.69
C TYR A 151 2.87 10.80 -24.17
N GLN A 152 3.67 9.80 -23.72
CA GLN A 152 5.09 9.65 -24.06
C GLN A 152 5.92 10.90 -23.71
N VAL A 153 5.61 11.53 -22.58
CA VAL A 153 6.30 12.75 -22.09
C VAL A 153 7.38 12.47 -21.06
N LEU A 154 7.39 11.25 -20.47
CA LEU A 154 8.40 10.85 -19.51
C LEU A 154 9.60 10.22 -20.22
N ASN A 155 10.78 10.57 -19.76
CA ASN A 155 12.02 9.97 -20.24
C ASN A 155 12.25 8.61 -19.56
N GLU A 156 13.21 7.84 -20.05
CA GLU A 156 13.66 6.61 -19.39
C GLU A 156 14.19 6.94 -17.98
N GLY A 157 13.75 6.17 -16.99
CA GLY A 157 14.08 6.41 -15.57
C GLY A 157 13.19 7.43 -14.88
N GLU A 158 12.19 8.00 -15.55
CA GLU A 158 11.21 8.92 -14.96
C GLU A 158 9.87 8.24 -14.70
N VAL A 159 9.20 8.69 -13.64
CA VAL A 159 7.84 8.26 -13.27
C VAL A 159 7.02 9.45 -12.80
N HIS A 160 5.72 9.42 -13.09
CA HIS A 160 4.78 10.37 -12.53
C HIS A 160 3.93 9.69 -11.46
N ILE A 161 4.03 10.16 -10.21
CA ILE A 161 3.32 9.58 -9.07
C ILE A 161 2.45 10.66 -8.42
N ARG A 162 1.17 10.32 -8.23
CA ARG A 162 0.25 11.12 -7.42
C ARG A 162 -0.33 10.24 -6.32
N ILE A 163 -0.36 10.76 -5.11
CA ILE A 163 -0.92 10.07 -3.95
C ILE A 163 -1.99 10.92 -3.28
N THR A 164 -2.85 10.26 -2.52
CA THR A 164 -3.74 10.92 -1.56
C THR A 164 -3.35 10.47 -0.16
N THR A 165 -3.41 11.38 0.80
CA THR A 165 -3.17 11.07 2.22
C THR A 165 -4.41 10.51 2.89
N ALA A 166 -5.58 10.82 2.36
CA ALA A 166 -6.86 10.37 2.86
C ALA A 166 -7.72 9.80 1.72
N ARG A 167 -8.70 8.96 2.07
CA ARG A 167 -9.57 8.26 1.10
C ARG A 167 -10.30 9.21 0.13
N LYS A 168 -10.67 10.40 0.58
CA LYS A 168 -11.36 11.44 -0.23
C LYS A 168 -10.54 12.71 -0.37
N GLY A 169 -9.27 12.69 -0.03
CA GLY A 169 -8.41 13.86 -0.10
C GLY A 169 -7.97 14.20 -1.53
N PRO A 170 -7.46 15.40 -1.74
CA PRO A 170 -6.85 15.78 -3.01
C PRO A 170 -5.63 14.92 -3.29
N SER A 171 -5.35 14.67 -4.55
CA SER A 171 -4.11 14.00 -4.95
C SER A 171 -2.97 15.00 -5.06
N THR A 172 -1.84 14.66 -4.45
CA THR A 172 -0.62 15.47 -4.46
C THR A 172 0.44 14.77 -5.30
N PRO A 173 1.11 15.44 -6.23
CA PRO A 173 2.26 14.88 -6.93
C PRO A 173 3.42 14.69 -5.97
N ILE A 174 4.20 13.64 -6.18
CA ILE A 174 5.46 13.38 -5.48
C ILE A 174 6.59 13.82 -6.40
N HIS A 175 7.56 14.53 -5.85
CA HIS A 175 8.73 15.03 -6.57
C HIS A 175 10.02 14.49 -5.95
N GLY A 176 11.03 14.31 -6.77
CA GLY A 176 12.35 13.82 -6.37
C GLY A 176 12.54 12.32 -6.57
N ASP A 177 13.58 11.79 -5.97
CA ASP A 177 13.96 10.39 -6.10
C ASP A 177 12.96 9.47 -5.39
N VAL A 178 12.53 8.44 -6.09
CA VAL A 178 11.63 7.42 -5.57
C VAL A 178 12.16 6.02 -5.89
N ILE A 179 11.97 5.09 -4.98
CA ILE A 179 12.28 3.69 -5.22
C ILE A 179 11.01 2.99 -5.71
N ILE A 180 11.07 2.44 -6.91
CA ILE A 180 10.00 1.64 -7.49
C ILE A 180 10.37 0.17 -7.38
N VAL A 181 9.46 -0.61 -6.79
CA VAL A 181 9.60 -2.06 -6.67
C VAL A 181 8.36 -2.72 -7.27
N ARG A 182 8.57 -3.58 -8.24
CA ARG A 182 7.50 -4.40 -8.82
C ARG A 182 7.38 -5.70 -8.02
N ASN A 183 6.18 -6.01 -7.55
CA ASN A 183 5.93 -7.26 -6.84
C ASN A 183 5.33 -8.32 -7.80
N PRO A 184 5.82 -9.57 -7.83
CA PRO A 184 6.95 -10.10 -7.05
C PRO A 184 8.31 -9.55 -7.52
N CYS A 185 9.21 -9.25 -6.55
CA CYS A 185 10.55 -8.76 -6.83
C CYS A 185 11.56 -9.84 -6.42
N LEU A 186 12.06 -10.58 -7.40
CA LEU A 186 13.00 -11.70 -7.20
C LEU A 186 14.40 -11.40 -7.74
N HIS A 187 14.60 -10.22 -8.31
CA HIS A 187 15.86 -9.82 -8.92
C HIS A 187 16.10 -8.32 -8.76
N PRO A 188 17.36 -7.87 -8.52
CA PRO A 188 17.67 -6.45 -8.38
C PRO A 188 17.19 -5.56 -9.55
N GLY A 189 17.22 -6.08 -10.78
CA GLY A 189 16.73 -5.36 -11.96
C GLY A 189 15.20 -5.15 -12.01
N MET A 190 14.44 -5.66 -11.03
CA MET A 190 13.00 -5.40 -10.88
C MET A 190 12.70 -4.24 -9.92
N SER A 191 13.73 -3.66 -9.34
CA SER A 191 13.68 -2.47 -8.50
C SER A 191 14.64 -1.43 -9.06
N GLY A 192 14.30 -0.17 -8.93
CA GLY A 192 15.15 0.92 -9.40
C GLY A 192 14.83 2.23 -8.70
N ILE A 193 15.83 3.09 -8.62
CA ILE A 193 15.62 4.50 -8.25
C ILE A 193 15.18 5.22 -9.53
N MET A 194 14.05 5.88 -9.46
CA MET A 194 13.48 6.65 -10.56
C MET A 194 13.22 8.08 -10.10
N LEU A 195 13.35 9.02 -11.03
CA LEU A 195 13.02 10.41 -10.79
C LEU A 195 11.52 10.63 -10.99
N SER A 196 10.89 11.38 -10.09
CA SER A 196 9.56 11.93 -10.30
C SER A 196 9.71 13.42 -10.62
N PRO A 197 9.66 13.81 -11.89
CA PRO A 197 9.94 15.19 -12.31
C PRO A 197 8.90 16.17 -11.78
N LEU A 198 9.30 17.43 -11.70
CA LEU A 198 8.40 18.56 -11.47
C LEU A 198 7.51 18.73 -12.73
N CYS A 199 6.22 18.49 -12.61
CA CYS A 199 5.23 18.83 -13.62
C CYS A 199 4.61 20.19 -13.33
#